data_55dc22353518919e1a6eecf56a38418c
#
_entry.id   55dc22353518919e1a6eecf56a38418c
#
_cell.length_a   1.000
_cell.length_b   1.000
_cell.length_c   1.000
_cell.angle_alpha   90.00
_cell.angle_beta   90.00
_cell.angle_gamma   90.00
#
_symmetry.space_group_name_H-M   'P 1'
#
loop_
_entity.id
_entity.type
_entity.pdbx_description
1 polymer ?
#
loop_
_entity_poly.entity_id
_entity_poly.type
_entity_poly.pdbx_seq_one_letter_code
_entity_poly.pdbx_strand_id
1 'polypeptide(L)'
;MSELKELWAVKSFRARIFLAILPTSIALVVGHFATDRQRPYDFHAEESFVIPPKGREGQEMTINWRVTHHRTCPGTVERQLVDPNTGVIVAAYDPAPADTNGGQDGWLRKTFRVPRDIQAGNIAYQSKLTYQCNWLQKFVPALAIRYLTPRIVFTVEK
;
A
#
# COMPACT_ATOMS: atom_id res chain seq x y z
N MET A 1 -3.06 34.20 55.49
CA MET A 1 -3.80 34.41 54.22
C MET A 1 -2.93 34.47 52.98
N SER A 2 -1.63 34.71 53.08
CA SER A 2 -0.70 34.72 51.92
C SER A 2 -0.38 33.32 51.38
N GLU A 3 -0.11 32.35 52.25
CA GLU A 3 0.26 31.00 51.85
C GLU A 3 -0.80 30.23 51.02
N LEU A 4 -2.10 30.45 51.35
CA LEU A 4 -3.20 29.84 50.58
C LEU A 4 -3.27 30.40 49.12
N LYS A 5 -2.92 31.65 48.89
CA LYS A 5 -2.88 32.23 47.54
C LYS A 5 -1.76 31.69 46.72
N GLU A 6 -0.59 31.45 47.31
CA GLU A 6 0.56 30.85 46.63
C GLU A 6 0.30 29.39 46.23
N LEU A 7 -0.30 28.59 47.13
CA LEU A 7 -0.68 27.20 46.86
C LEU A 7 -1.71 27.12 45.72
N TRP A 8 -2.65 28.03 45.65
CA TRP A 8 -3.63 28.11 44.56
C TRP A 8 -3.00 28.53 43.22
N ALA A 9 -2.07 29.45 43.24
CA ALA A 9 -1.33 29.89 42.06
C ALA A 9 -0.48 28.76 41.48
N VAL A 10 0.23 27.99 42.32
CA VAL A 10 1.03 26.84 41.87
C VAL A 10 0.17 25.71 41.32
N LYS A 11 -0.97 25.38 41.95
CA LYS A 11 -1.92 24.38 41.45
C LYS A 11 -2.51 24.81 40.10
N SER A 12 -2.91 26.08 39.96
CA SER A 12 -3.47 26.59 38.71
C SER A 12 -2.42 26.65 37.58
N PHE A 13 -1.17 26.95 37.89
CA PHE A 13 -0.07 26.95 36.91
C PHE A 13 0.22 25.54 36.41
N ARG A 14 0.32 24.54 37.29
CA ARG A 14 0.51 23.13 36.91
C ARG A 14 -0.66 22.62 36.06
N ALA A 15 -1.89 22.94 36.43
CA ALA A 15 -3.07 22.58 35.63
C ALA A 15 -3.03 23.19 34.22
N ARG A 16 -2.62 24.45 34.10
CA ARG A 16 -2.48 25.12 32.79
C ARG A 16 -1.39 24.49 31.90
N ILE A 17 -0.28 24.08 32.52
CA ILE A 17 0.79 23.38 31.81
C ILE A 17 0.28 22.02 31.30
N PHE A 18 -0.41 21.24 32.12
CA PHE A 18 -1.00 19.96 31.70
C PHE A 18 -2.03 20.15 30.58
N LEU A 19 -2.90 21.16 30.68
CA LEU A 19 -3.90 21.49 29.66
C LEU A 19 -3.28 21.94 28.32
N ALA A 20 -2.07 22.49 28.33
CA ALA A 20 -1.39 22.87 27.10
C ALA A 20 -0.54 21.73 26.52
N ILE A 21 0.20 20.98 27.36
CA ILE A 21 1.12 19.93 26.90
C ILE A 21 0.35 18.73 26.36
N LEU A 22 -0.74 18.30 27.00
CA LEU A 22 -1.47 17.12 26.60
C LEU A 22 -2.05 17.21 25.16
N PRO A 23 -2.82 18.24 24.81
CA PRO A 23 -3.35 18.37 23.43
C PRO A 23 -2.25 18.55 22.39
N THR A 24 -1.18 19.27 22.72
CA THR A 24 -0.04 19.44 21.81
C THR A 24 0.66 18.11 21.55
N SER A 25 0.89 17.30 22.58
CA SER A 25 1.49 15.96 22.44
C SER A 25 0.60 15.03 21.61
N ILE A 26 -0.72 15.05 21.85
CA ILE A 26 -1.68 14.28 21.06
C ILE A 26 -1.65 14.73 19.59
N ALA A 27 -1.66 16.03 19.33
CA ALA A 27 -1.62 16.58 17.98
C ALA A 27 -0.34 16.17 17.23
N LEU A 28 0.80 16.18 17.89
CA LEU A 28 2.09 15.73 17.33
C LEU A 28 2.07 14.24 17.00
N VAL A 29 1.57 13.40 17.91
CA VAL A 29 1.46 11.96 17.69
C VAL A 29 0.50 11.65 16.54
N VAL A 30 -0.68 12.24 16.54
CA VAL A 30 -1.66 12.06 15.45
C VAL A 30 -1.09 12.58 14.13
N GLY A 31 -0.43 13.75 14.14
CA GLY A 31 0.23 14.32 12.96
C GLY A 31 1.29 13.39 12.39
N HIS A 32 2.14 12.81 13.26
CA HIS A 32 3.16 11.85 12.84
C HIS A 32 2.54 10.63 12.13
N PHE A 33 1.51 10.00 12.71
CA PHE A 33 0.85 8.86 12.08
C PHE A 33 0.04 9.24 10.82
N ALA A 34 -0.52 10.43 10.76
CA ALA A 34 -1.25 10.91 9.60
C ALA A 34 -0.32 11.19 8.40
N THR A 35 0.90 11.62 8.66
CA THR A 35 1.91 11.92 7.62
C THR A 35 2.76 10.73 7.23
N ASP A 36 2.65 9.59 7.91
CA ASP A 36 3.38 8.37 7.58
C ASP A 36 2.95 7.84 6.20
N ARG A 37 3.83 8.00 5.20
CA ARG A 37 3.62 7.60 3.80
C ARG A 37 4.66 6.61 3.29
N GLN A 38 5.50 6.07 4.18
CA GLN A 38 6.49 5.07 3.78
C GLN A 38 5.80 3.83 3.21
N ARG A 39 6.16 3.46 2.00
CA ARG A 39 5.63 2.26 1.33
C ARG A 39 6.18 1.00 1.96
N PRO A 40 5.37 -0.07 2.10
CA PRO A 40 5.87 -1.39 2.54
C PRO A 40 6.88 -2.01 1.58
N TYR A 41 6.69 -1.78 0.27
CA TYR A 41 7.54 -2.31 -0.80
C TYR A 41 7.88 -1.24 -1.81
N ASP A 42 9.12 -1.25 -2.28
CA ASP A 42 9.52 -0.63 -3.53
C ASP A 42 9.66 -1.71 -4.60
N PHE A 43 9.12 -1.45 -5.79
CA PHE A 43 9.09 -2.38 -6.92
C PHE A 43 10.11 -1.97 -7.97
N HIS A 44 10.99 -2.89 -8.34
CA HIS A 44 12.01 -2.69 -9.38
C HIS A 44 11.48 -3.24 -10.72
N ALA A 45 10.91 -2.34 -11.53
CA ALA A 45 10.26 -2.72 -12.79
C ALA A 45 11.22 -3.40 -13.78
N GLU A 46 12.45 -2.92 -13.86
CA GLU A 46 13.47 -3.39 -14.80
C GLU A 46 13.92 -4.84 -14.56
N GLU A 47 13.81 -5.30 -13.30
CA GLU A 47 14.15 -6.66 -12.91
C GLU A 47 12.91 -7.59 -12.83
N SER A 48 11.71 -7.03 -12.96
CA SER A 48 10.45 -7.76 -12.83
C SER A 48 9.97 -8.30 -14.17
N PHE A 49 9.38 -9.51 -14.17
CA PHE A 49 8.99 -10.19 -15.40
C PHE A 49 7.82 -11.14 -15.20
N VAL A 50 7.21 -11.56 -16.31
CA VAL A 50 6.13 -12.57 -16.35
C VAL A 50 6.64 -13.86 -16.97
N ILE A 51 6.20 -14.98 -16.44
CA ILE A 51 6.49 -16.33 -16.95
C ILE A 51 5.17 -17.06 -17.23
N PRO A 52 4.99 -17.59 -18.42
CA PRO A 52 5.77 -17.34 -19.65
C PRO A 52 5.59 -15.91 -20.14
N PRO A 53 6.52 -15.36 -21.00
CA PRO A 53 6.39 -13.99 -21.53
C PRO A 53 5.26 -13.84 -22.54
N LYS A 54 4.74 -14.95 -23.05
CA LYS A 54 3.58 -15.05 -23.92
C LYS A 54 2.57 -16.00 -23.29
N GLY A 55 1.31 -15.61 -23.29
CA GLY A 55 0.23 -16.39 -22.71
C GLY A 55 -0.94 -16.55 -23.68
N ARG A 56 -1.77 -17.57 -23.44
CA ARG A 56 -3.04 -17.80 -24.17
C ARG A 56 -4.22 -17.59 -23.24
N GLU A 57 -5.38 -17.43 -23.83
CA GLU A 57 -6.63 -17.36 -23.06
C GLU A 57 -6.78 -18.56 -22.12
N GLY A 58 -7.15 -18.29 -20.88
CA GLY A 58 -7.32 -19.32 -19.84
C GLY A 58 -6.01 -19.85 -19.25
N GLN A 59 -4.86 -19.50 -19.79
CA GLN A 59 -3.56 -19.94 -19.31
C GLN A 59 -3.23 -19.27 -17.97
N GLU A 60 -2.57 -20.05 -17.11
CA GLU A 60 -1.99 -19.56 -15.88
C GLU A 60 -0.60 -18.98 -16.12
N MET A 61 -0.37 -17.79 -15.61
CA MET A 61 0.87 -17.06 -15.74
C MET A 61 1.35 -16.59 -14.37
N THR A 62 2.66 -16.49 -14.18
CA THR A 62 3.25 -16.02 -12.92
C THR A 62 4.00 -14.73 -13.16
N ILE A 63 3.65 -13.71 -12.41
CA ILE A 63 4.42 -12.48 -12.35
C ILE A 63 5.43 -12.56 -11.20
N ASN A 64 6.66 -12.18 -11.48
CA ASN A 64 7.76 -12.12 -10.54
C ASN A 64 8.16 -10.65 -10.37
N TRP A 65 7.85 -10.09 -9.21
CA TRP A 65 8.25 -8.75 -8.84
C TRP A 65 9.57 -8.77 -8.09
N ARG A 66 10.57 -8.04 -8.55
CA ARG A 66 11.72 -7.70 -7.74
C ARG A 66 11.33 -6.58 -6.78
N VAL A 67 11.49 -6.79 -5.47
CA VAL A 67 11.03 -5.85 -4.45
C VAL A 67 12.06 -5.62 -3.36
N THR A 68 12.09 -4.39 -2.85
CA THR A 68 12.74 -4.08 -1.57
C THR A 68 11.65 -3.96 -0.51
N HIS A 69 11.72 -4.79 0.52
CA HIS A 69 10.78 -4.79 1.64
C HIS A 69 11.26 -3.84 2.73
N HIS A 70 10.41 -2.90 3.13
CA HIS A 70 10.71 -1.92 4.18
C HIS A 70 10.00 -2.24 5.50
N ARG A 71 8.74 -2.65 5.43
CA ARG A 71 7.94 -2.96 6.61
C ARG A 71 6.75 -3.85 6.30
N THR A 72 6.29 -4.58 7.30
CA THR A 72 5.11 -5.44 7.20
C THR A 72 3.86 -4.67 7.62
N CYS A 73 2.90 -4.56 6.70
CA CYS A 73 1.62 -3.90 6.94
C CYS A 73 0.47 -4.74 6.38
N PRO A 74 -0.66 -4.84 7.08
CA PRO A 74 -1.86 -5.41 6.48
C PRO A 74 -2.36 -4.53 5.33
N GLY A 75 -2.90 -5.16 4.30
CA GLY A 75 -3.38 -4.44 3.13
C GLY A 75 -4.20 -5.31 2.19
N THR A 76 -4.66 -4.69 1.11
CA THR A 76 -5.38 -5.32 0.02
C THR A 76 -4.69 -5.03 -1.31
N VAL A 77 -4.80 -5.98 -2.23
CA VAL A 77 -4.34 -5.86 -3.60
C VAL A 77 -5.52 -6.02 -4.55
N GLU A 78 -5.72 -5.05 -5.40
CA GLU A 78 -6.62 -5.08 -6.55
C GLU A 78 -5.76 -5.28 -7.80
N ARG A 79 -5.91 -6.44 -8.47
CA ARG A 79 -5.10 -6.82 -9.63
C ARG A 79 -5.87 -6.50 -10.90
N GLN A 80 -5.18 -5.99 -11.90
CA GLN A 80 -5.81 -5.61 -13.16
C GLN A 80 -4.89 -5.85 -14.35
N LEU A 81 -5.50 -6.16 -15.48
CA LEU A 81 -4.86 -6.13 -16.78
C LEU A 81 -5.24 -4.83 -17.47
N VAL A 82 -4.28 -4.15 -18.04
CA VAL A 82 -4.49 -2.86 -18.68
C VAL A 82 -3.86 -2.86 -20.07
N ASP A 83 -4.46 -2.14 -20.98
CA ASP A 83 -3.81 -1.81 -22.25
C ASP A 83 -2.58 -0.93 -21.96
N PRO A 84 -1.38 -1.34 -22.38
CA PRO A 84 -0.15 -0.61 -22.08
C PRO A 84 -0.11 0.79 -22.68
N ASN A 85 -0.81 1.03 -23.80
CA ASN A 85 -0.79 2.30 -24.53
C ASN A 85 -1.82 3.30 -23.97
N THR A 86 -3.04 2.82 -23.72
CA THR A 86 -4.16 3.69 -23.30
C THR A 86 -4.34 3.72 -21.78
N GLY A 87 -3.85 2.69 -21.08
CA GLY A 87 -4.06 2.52 -19.64
C GLY A 87 -5.48 2.07 -19.28
N VAL A 88 -6.31 1.75 -20.27
CA VAL A 88 -7.67 1.24 -20.04
C VAL A 88 -7.61 -0.14 -19.39
N ILE A 89 -8.43 -0.35 -18.37
CA ILE A 89 -8.56 -1.65 -17.71
C ILE A 89 -9.34 -2.58 -18.65
N VAL A 90 -8.68 -3.67 -19.08
CA VAL A 90 -9.28 -4.69 -19.95
C VAL A 90 -9.80 -5.88 -19.14
N ALA A 91 -9.27 -6.11 -17.94
CA ALA A 91 -9.78 -7.09 -17.00
C ALA A 91 -9.39 -6.72 -15.57
N ALA A 92 -10.23 -7.09 -14.61
CA ALA A 92 -9.96 -6.93 -13.18
C ALA A 92 -10.20 -8.27 -12.47
N TYR A 93 -9.47 -8.48 -11.38
CA TYR A 93 -9.61 -9.66 -10.52
C TYR A 93 -10.14 -9.23 -9.17
N ASP A 94 -10.78 -10.15 -8.47
CA ASP A 94 -11.28 -9.91 -7.13
C ASP A 94 -10.16 -9.42 -6.20
N PRO A 95 -10.46 -8.43 -5.33
CA PRO A 95 -9.52 -7.98 -4.33
C PRO A 95 -9.08 -9.13 -3.42
N ALA A 96 -7.81 -9.16 -3.10
CA ALA A 96 -7.24 -10.18 -2.23
C ALA A 96 -6.39 -9.52 -1.13
N PRO A 97 -6.12 -10.21 -0.01
CA PRO A 97 -5.13 -9.75 0.95
C PRO A 97 -3.78 -9.51 0.28
N ALA A 98 -3.13 -8.40 0.61
CA ALA A 98 -1.76 -8.16 0.18
C ALA A 98 -0.80 -9.07 0.95
N ASP A 99 0.31 -9.48 0.30
CA ASP A 99 1.34 -10.22 1.01
C ASP A 99 1.96 -9.34 2.08
N THR A 100 2.00 -9.89 3.29
CA THR A 100 2.57 -9.20 4.45
C THR A 100 3.99 -9.64 4.74
N ASN A 101 4.40 -10.81 4.22
CA ASN A 101 5.65 -11.46 4.63
C ASN A 101 6.86 -11.14 3.72
N GLY A 102 6.73 -10.15 2.83
CA GLY A 102 7.78 -9.79 1.88
C GLY A 102 8.32 -11.01 1.16
N GLY A 103 8.42 -11.03 -0.13
CA GLY A 103 8.93 -12.21 -0.84
C GLY A 103 10.27 -12.66 -0.26
N GLN A 104 10.40 -13.94 0.03
CA GLN A 104 11.69 -14.53 0.34
C GLN A 104 12.64 -14.17 -0.81
N ASP A 105 13.87 -13.82 -0.49
CA ASP A 105 14.90 -13.44 -1.45
C ASP A 105 14.65 -12.15 -2.25
N GLY A 106 13.76 -11.27 -1.79
CA GLY A 106 13.43 -10.02 -2.49
C GLY A 106 12.58 -10.21 -3.75
N TRP A 107 11.88 -11.35 -3.88
CA TRP A 107 10.95 -11.65 -4.95
C TRP A 107 9.54 -11.85 -4.43
N LEU A 108 8.59 -11.14 -5.02
CA LEU A 108 7.16 -11.35 -4.80
C LEU A 108 6.58 -12.05 -6.03
N ARG A 109 6.10 -13.27 -5.85
CA ARG A 109 5.53 -14.08 -6.94
C ARG A 109 4.02 -14.14 -6.83
N LYS A 110 3.32 -13.89 -7.93
CA LYS A 110 1.87 -14.00 -8.00
C LYS A 110 1.44 -14.66 -9.28
N THR A 111 0.56 -15.63 -9.13
CA THR A 111 -0.06 -16.32 -10.24
C THR A 111 -1.40 -15.69 -10.57
N PHE A 112 -1.71 -15.58 -11.85
CA PHE A 112 -2.98 -15.11 -12.38
C PHE A 112 -3.34 -15.88 -13.64
N ARG A 113 -4.62 -15.92 -13.97
CA ARG A 113 -5.12 -16.58 -15.18
C ARG A 113 -5.52 -15.52 -16.20
N VAL A 114 -5.09 -15.68 -17.45
CA VAL A 114 -5.51 -14.81 -18.56
C VAL A 114 -7.02 -15.01 -18.79
N PRO A 115 -7.85 -13.97 -18.78
CA PRO A 115 -9.27 -14.09 -19.08
C PRO A 115 -9.52 -14.64 -20.48
N ARG A 116 -10.66 -15.32 -20.67
CA ARG A 116 -11.00 -15.95 -21.96
C ARG A 116 -11.43 -14.94 -23.03
N ASP A 117 -11.92 -13.78 -22.60
CA ASP A 117 -12.49 -12.76 -23.51
C ASP A 117 -11.52 -11.60 -23.78
N ILE A 118 -10.22 -11.81 -23.54
CA ILE A 118 -9.22 -10.78 -23.75
C ILE A 118 -8.75 -10.76 -25.21
N GLN A 119 -8.58 -9.58 -25.79
CA GLN A 119 -8.05 -9.45 -27.15
C GLN A 119 -6.56 -9.83 -27.19
N ALA A 120 -6.17 -10.52 -28.27
CA ALA A 120 -4.75 -10.81 -28.52
C ALA A 120 -3.97 -9.51 -28.71
N GLY A 121 -2.75 -9.48 -28.18
CA GLY A 121 -1.87 -8.31 -28.26
C GLY A 121 -1.07 -8.11 -27.00
N ASN A 122 -0.43 -6.95 -26.89
CA ASN A 122 0.31 -6.59 -25.70
C ASN A 122 -0.63 -6.11 -24.59
N ILE A 123 -0.50 -6.74 -23.44
CA ILE A 123 -1.27 -6.43 -22.23
C ILE A 123 -0.28 -6.19 -21.10
N ALA A 124 -0.60 -5.29 -20.19
CA ALA A 124 0.20 -5.06 -19.00
C ALA A 124 -0.53 -5.52 -17.74
N TYR A 125 0.17 -6.23 -16.89
CA TYR A 125 -0.30 -6.50 -15.53
C TYR A 125 0.06 -5.34 -14.61
N GLN A 126 -0.89 -4.89 -13.80
CA GLN A 126 -0.72 -3.85 -12.81
C GLN A 126 -1.55 -4.19 -11.57
N SER A 127 -1.06 -3.83 -10.39
CA SER A 127 -1.83 -3.97 -9.15
C SER A 127 -1.94 -2.61 -8.45
N LYS A 128 -3.12 -2.36 -7.89
CA LYS A 128 -3.35 -1.27 -6.97
C LYS A 128 -3.25 -1.82 -5.54
N LEU A 129 -2.35 -1.27 -4.78
CA LEU A 129 -2.05 -1.68 -3.41
C LEU A 129 -2.60 -0.65 -2.43
N THR A 130 -3.24 -1.14 -1.37
CA THR A 130 -3.75 -0.31 -0.27
C THR A 130 -3.28 -0.92 1.05
N TYR A 131 -2.45 -0.19 1.81
CA TYR A 131 -1.89 -0.63 3.08
C TYR A 131 -2.31 0.24 4.25
N GLN A 132 -2.49 -0.38 5.40
CA GLN A 132 -2.82 0.26 6.67
C GLN A 132 -1.72 -0.05 7.67
N CYS A 133 -0.65 0.75 7.67
CA CYS A 133 0.58 0.48 8.41
C CYS A 133 0.56 0.94 9.87
N ASN A 134 -0.42 1.74 10.25
CA ASN A 134 -0.59 2.19 11.64
C ASN A 134 -2.07 2.21 12.05
N TRP A 135 -2.31 2.37 13.35
CA TRP A 135 -3.65 2.34 13.91
C TRP A 135 -4.57 3.43 13.34
N LEU A 136 -4.04 4.62 13.09
CA LEU A 136 -4.84 5.74 12.54
C LEU A 136 -5.31 5.43 11.12
N GLN A 137 -4.49 4.80 10.29
CA GLN A 137 -4.86 4.37 8.93
C GLN A 137 -5.92 3.28 8.92
N LYS A 138 -6.02 2.48 10.00
CA LYS A 138 -7.09 1.48 10.17
C LYS A 138 -8.44 2.13 10.47
N PHE A 139 -8.44 3.19 11.29
CA PHE A 139 -9.67 3.91 11.64
C PHE A 139 -10.08 4.93 10.59
N VAL A 140 -9.13 5.51 9.87
CA VAL A 140 -9.36 6.53 8.85
C VAL A 140 -8.84 6.02 7.49
N PRO A 141 -9.64 5.28 6.71
CA PRO A 141 -9.20 4.66 5.45
C PRO A 141 -8.67 5.65 4.40
N ALA A 142 -9.04 6.93 4.51
CA ALA A 142 -8.49 7.98 3.64
C ALA A 142 -6.98 8.19 3.84
N LEU A 143 -6.43 7.83 5.00
CA LEU A 143 -5.01 7.92 5.32
C LEU A 143 -4.21 6.68 4.89
N ALA A 144 -4.86 5.62 4.43
CA ALA A 144 -4.18 4.41 3.96
C ALA A 144 -3.19 4.74 2.83
N ILE A 145 -2.09 4.00 2.80
CA ILE A 145 -1.06 4.15 1.77
C ILE A 145 -1.54 3.45 0.52
N ARG A 146 -1.73 4.20 -0.57
CA ARG A 146 -2.22 3.68 -1.85
C ARG A 146 -1.21 3.99 -2.95
N TYR A 147 -0.88 2.97 -3.73
CA TYR A 147 -0.04 3.15 -4.91
C TYR A 147 -0.27 2.04 -5.95
N LEU A 148 0.17 2.29 -7.16
CA LEU A 148 0.15 1.31 -8.27
C LEU A 148 1.53 0.67 -8.39
N THR A 149 1.56 -0.64 -8.67
CA THR A 149 2.80 -1.30 -9.10
C THR A 149 3.19 -0.82 -10.49
N PRO A 150 4.46 -0.91 -10.87
CA PRO A 150 4.86 -0.74 -12.26
C PRO A 150 4.09 -1.70 -13.18
N ARG A 151 3.92 -1.32 -14.43
CA ARG A 151 3.30 -2.16 -15.45
C ARG A 151 4.30 -3.16 -15.98
N ILE A 152 3.95 -4.45 -15.98
CA ILE A 152 4.76 -5.49 -16.62
C ILE A 152 4.01 -6.00 -17.85
N VAL A 153 4.61 -5.78 -19.02
CA VAL A 153 3.99 -6.10 -20.30
C VAL A 153 4.28 -7.55 -20.67
N PHE A 154 3.27 -8.23 -21.20
CA PHE A 154 3.35 -9.56 -21.79
C PHE A 154 2.44 -9.63 -23.00
N THR A 155 2.60 -10.65 -23.86
CA THR A 155 1.81 -10.81 -25.08
C THR A 155 0.76 -11.90 -24.88
N VAL A 156 -0.49 -11.63 -25.26
CA VAL A 156 -1.55 -12.62 -25.34
C VAL A 156 -1.70 -13.08 -26.79
N GLU A 157 -1.55 -14.39 -27.01
CA GLU A 157 -1.77 -15.07 -28.29
C GLU A 157 -3.16 -15.73 -28.30
N LYS A 158 -3.78 -15.83 -29.48
CA LYS A 158 -5.03 -16.58 -29.66
C LYS A 158 -4.79 -18.08 -29.69
#